data_57ce7c6cbe7894e9998978f239db2d21
#
_entry.id   57ce7c6cbe7894e9998978f239db2d21
#
_cell.length_a   1.000
_cell.length_b   1.000
_cell.length_c   1.000
_cell.angle_alpha   90.00
_cell.angle_beta   90.00
_cell.angle_gamma   90.00
#
_symmetry.space_group_name_H-M   'P 1'
#
loop_
_entity.id
_entity.type
_entity.pdbx_description
1 polymer ?
#
loop_
_entity_poly.entity_id
_entity_poly.type
_entity_poly.pdbx_seq_one_letter_code
_entity_poly.pdbx_strand_id
1 'polypeptide(L)'
;PELLEYQGRKYQIHGNLVRTNPDDAASYMGITYWVDVTDYEKIRLEYYASRPIIAVIVIDNYDELIRGLTDRKRNELRDAIEDKLLQWCEGKGGFFRRYDRDRYLYVFEERHLDELRENKFASLLDIVHSVTSPSGIRATVSVGVGRDGESLDENYNFAILGTEMALSRGGDQAVVKNRVTFEFFGGRGGEVERRTKVKSRVMANALSQLIQDSSKVYVMGHRFSDLDTLGAAAGVCCIVRKFGTPCRIVMDANKTAAGQLRDRMLSAPEYSKAFLSPQEAFLHADSRTLLVVVDTNRPDQVENASLLEACTRVAVIDHHRRAANYISNATMSFHEPYASSACELMAELLEELVEQPDILHVEAEAMLSGIMLDTKDFTVRTGDLIAALGGADAFT
;
A
#
# COMPACT_ATOMS: atom_id res chain seq x y z
N PRO A 1 -37.58 -22.97 -5.68
CA PRO A 1 -38.66 -23.02 -6.67
C PRO A 1 -38.30 -22.09 -7.83
N GLU A 2 -38.38 -22.60 -9.05
CA GLU A 2 -38.13 -21.80 -10.24
C GLU A 2 -39.28 -20.82 -10.43
N LEU A 3 -38.97 -19.56 -10.76
CA LEU A 3 -39.96 -18.56 -11.11
C LEU A 3 -40.24 -18.65 -12.62
N LEU A 4 -41.52 -18.72 -13.01
CA LEU A 4 -41.93 -18.66 -14.40
C LEU A 4 -42.39 -17.25 -14.74
N GLU A 5 -41.88 -16.68 -15.81
CA GLU A 5 -42.40 -15.44 -16.37
C GLU A 5 -43.45 -15.78 -17.48
N TYR A 6 -44.66 -15.28 -17.27
CA TYR A 6 -45.74 -15.46 -18.24
C TYR A 6 -46.58 -14.18 -18.34
N GLN A 7 -46.77 -13.69 -19.56
CA GLN A 7 -47.52 -12.46 -19.88
C GLN A 7 -47.06 -11.23 -19.05
N GLY A 8 -45.77 -11.08 -18.82
CA GLY A 8 -45.16 -9.96 -18.04
C GLY A 8 -45.39 -10.07 -16.53
N ARG A 9 -45.82 -11.20 -16.03
CA ARG A 9 -45.97 -11.50 -14.60
C ARG A 9 -45.07 -12.65 -14.21
N LYS A 10 -44.64 -12.66 -12.95
CA LYS A 10 -43.80 -13.71 -12.35
C LYS A 10 -44.64 -14.60 -11.45
N TYR A 11 -44.55 -15.88 -11.68
CA TYR A 11 -45.31 -16.88 -10.94
C TYR A 11 -44.38 -17.87 -10.27
N GLN A 12 -44.68 -18.17 -9.00
CA GLN A 12 -44.13 -19.33 -8.32
C GLN A 12 -45.07 -20.51 -8.54
N ILE A 13 -44.56 -21.58 -9.14
CA ILE A 13 -45.40 -22.76 -9.47
C ILE A 13 -45.14 -23.83 -8.43
N HIS A 14 -46.22 -24.33 -7.85
CA HIS A 14 -46.24 -25.51 -7.01
C HIS A 14 -47.01 -26.60 -7.67
N GLY A 15 -46.46 -27.82 -7.67
CA GLY A 15 -47.09 -28.98 -8.30
C GLY A 15 -47.05 -30.19 -7.38
N ASN A 16 -48.17 -30.93 -7.39
CA ASN A 16 -48.28 -32.22 -6.74
C ASN A 16 -48.76 -33.27 -7.75
N LEU A 17 -48.19 -34.47 -7.68
CA LEU A 17 -48.67 -35.65 -8.39
C LEU A 17 -49.59 -36.43 -7.46
N VAL A 18 -50.82 -36.57 -7.87
CA VAL A 18 -51.84 -37.33 -7.15
C VAL A 18 -52.12 -38.60 -7.91
N ARG A 19 -52.07 -39.77 -7.27
CA ARG A 19 -52.43 -41.03 -7.85
C ARG A 19 -53.96 -41.11 -8.01
N THR A 20 -54.42 -41.27 -9.20
CA THR A 20 -55.90 -41.25 -9.50
C THR A 20 -56.58 -42.61 -9.41
N ASN A 21 -55.80 -43.68 -9.56
CA ASN A 21 -56.32 -45.06 -9.39
C ASN A 21 -55.34 -45.86 -8.48
N PRO A 22 -55.80 -46.35 -7.30
CA PRO A 22 -54.95 -47.17 -6.40
C PRO A 22 -54.45 -48.47 -7.04
N ASP A 23 -55.16 -49.01 -8.02
CA ASP A 23 -54.85 -50.28 -8.65
C ASP A 23 -54.02 -50.15 -9.95
N ASP A 24 -53.79 -48.92 -10.42
CA ASP A 24 -52.98 -48.63 -11.59
C ASP A 24 -51.72 -47.79 -11.19
N ALA A 25 -50.56 -48.43 -11.19
CA ALA A 25 -49.29 -47.80 -10.83
C ALA A 25 -48.84 -46.67 -11.78
N ALA A 26 -49.44 -46.53 -12.95
CA ALA A 26 -49.13 -45.53 -13.97
C ALA A 26 -50.11 -44.35 -14.03
N SER A 27 -51.20 -44.36 -13.25
CA SER A 27 -52.23 -43.34 -13.30
C SER A 27 -52.01 -42.23 -12.29
N TYR A 28 -51.44 -41.12 -12.78
CA TYR A 28 -51.19 -39.91 -12.00
C TYR A 28 -51.88 -38.71 -12.64
N MET A 29 -52.36 -37.79 -11.77
CA MET A 29 -52.85 -36.48 -12.18
C MET A 29 -51.89 -35.42 -11.57
N GLY A 30 -51.36 -34.53 -12.40
CA GLY A 30 -50.59 -33.38 -11.96
C GLY A 30 -51.54 -32.21 -11.64
N ILE A 31 -51.49 -31.74 -10.42
CA ILE A 31 -52.20 -30.53 -9.98
C ILE A 31 -51.17 -29.45 -9.76
N THR A 32 -51.29 -28.32 -10.50
CA THR A 32 -50.43 -27.16 -10.32
C THR A 32 -51.24 -25.95 -9.87
N TYR A 33 -50.69 -25.17 -8.93
CA TYR A 33 -51.24 -23.88 -8.63
C TYR A 33 -50.11 -22.82 -8.76
N TRP A 34 -50.52 -21.68 -9.27
CA TRP A 34 -49.61 -20.60 -9.64
C TRP A 34 -49.89 -19.43 -8.72
N VAL A 35 -48.87 -19.01 -8.01
CA VAL A 35 -48.91 -17.84 -7.13
C VAL A 35 -48.29 -16.67 -7.88
N ASP A 36 -49.06 -15.61 -8.11
CA ASP A 36 -48.51 -14.37 -8.68
C ASP A 36 -47.62 -13.69 -7.62
N VAL A 37 -46.33 -13.64 -7.90
CA VAL A 37 -45.33 -13.04 -7.04
C VAL A 37 -44.69 -11.79 -7.66
N THR A 38 -45.32 -11.24 -8.70
CA THR A 38 -44.77 -10.12 -9.49
C THR A 38 -44.41 -8.92 -8.62
N ASP A 39 -45.32 -8.47 -7.77
CA ASP A 39 -45.09 -7.31 -6.93
C ASP A 39 -44.12 -7.59 -5.81
N TYR A 40 -44.14 -8.79 -5.25
CA TYR A 40 -43.15 -9.23 -4.27
C TYR A 40 -41.74 -9.21 -4.87
N GLU A 41 -41.57 -9.75 -6.07
CA GLU A 41 -40.26 -9.76 -6.75
C GLU A 41 -39.78 -8.35 -7.13
N LYS A 42 -40.68 -7.45 -7.52
CA LYS A 42 -40.36 -6.04 -7.78
C LYS A 42 -39.86 -5.37 -6.50
N ILE A 43 -40.58 -5.53 -5.39
CA ILE A 43 -40.20 -4.95 -4.10
C ILE A 43 -38.87 -5.55 -3.62
N ARG A 44 -38.70 -6.86 -3.77
CA ARG A 44 -37.48 -7.57 -3.41
C ARG A 44 -36.27 -7.03 -4.19
N LEU A 45 -36.40 -6.90 -5.50
CA LEU A 45 -35.33 -6.37 -6.34
C LEU A 45 -35.01 -4.91 -6.00
N GLU A 46 -36.03 -4.07 -5.80
CA GLU A 46 -35.83 -2.68 -5.41
C GLU A 46 -35.18 -2.57 -4.02
N TYR A 47 -35.56 -3.40 -3.07
CA TYR A 47 -34.96 -3.45 -1.76
C TYR A 47 -33.45 -3.71 -1.82
N TYR A 48 -33.01 -4.70 -2.63
CA TYR A 48 -31.58 -4.97 -2.79
C TYR A 48 -30.88 -3.89 -3.60
N ALA A 49 -31.51 -3.36 -4.62
CA ALA A 49 -30.92 -2.30 -5.47
C ALA A 49 -30.75 -0.97 -4.73
N SER A 50 -31.65 -0.63 -3.82
CA SER A 50 -31.62 0.62 -3.05
C SER A 50 -30.85 0.53 -1.73
N ARG A 51 -30.29 -0.63 -1.38
CA ARG A 51 -29.48 -0.78 -0.18
C ARG A 51 -28.27 0.17 -0.22
N PRO A 52 -28.02 0.95 0.84
CA PRO A 52 -26.87 1.82 0.89
C PRO A 52 -25.59 1.02 1.06
N ILE A 53 -24.61 1.33 0.25
CA ILE A 53 -23.23 0.86 0.37
C ILE A 53 -22.31 2.04 0.65
N ILE A 54 -21.15 1.77 1.20
CA ILE A 54 -20.22 2.79 1.64
C ILE A 54 -18.89 2.63 0.90
N ALA A 55 -18.43 3.73 0.29
CA ALA A 55 -17.08 3.83 -0.22
C ALA A 55 -16.24 4.79 0.65
N VAL A 56 -15.06 4.34 1.01
CA VAL A 56 -14.00 5.18 1.57
C VAL A 56 -12.95 5.38 0.48
N ILE A 57 -12.69 6.64 0.15
CA ILE A 57 -11.73 7.03 -0.90
C ILE A 57 -10.58 7.75 -0.21
N VAL A 58 -9.35 7.33 -0.47
CA VAL A 58 -8.13 7.92 0.07
C VAL A 58 -7.27 8.40 -1.08
N ILE A 59 -6.79 9.65 -1.01
CA ILE A 59 -5.77 10.14 -1.93
C ILE A 59 -4.46 9.45 -1.55
N ASP A 60 -3.95 8.62 -2.45
CA ASP A 60 -2.65 8.01 -2.25
C ASP A 60 -1.56 9.09 -2.25
N ASN A 61 -0.46 8.84 -1.55
CA ASN A 61 0.71 9.71 -1.56
C ASN A 61 0.40 11.23 -1.40
N TYR A 62 -0.64 11.57 -0.60
CA TYR A 62 -1.07 12.98 -0.41
C TYR A 62 0.08 13.88 0.05
N ASP A 63 0.91 13.43 0.98
CA ASP A 63 2.04 14.19 1.50
C ASP A 63 3.12 14.45 0.43
N GLU A 64 3.32 13.52 -0.50
CA GLU A 64 4.19 13.74 -1.67
C GLU A 64 3.61 14.77 -2.64
N LEU A 65 2.31 14.68 -2.92
CA LEU A 65 1.61 15.60 -3.81
C LEU A 65 1.72 17.05 -3.35
N ILE A 66 1.68 17.31 -2.03
CA ILE A 66 1.71 18.65 -1.45
C ILE A 66 3.10 19.11 -1.01
N ARG A 67 4.12 18.24 -1.07
CA ARG A 67 5.47 18.55 -0.58
C ARG A 67 6.06 19.77 -1.30
N GLY A 68 6.50 20.76 -0.50
CA GLY A 68 7.10 21.99 -1.01
C GLY A 68 6.10 22.99 -1.61
N LEU A 69 4.80 22.73 -1.57
CA LEU A 69 3.79 23.65 -2.03
C LEU A 69 3.43 24.67 -0.92
N THR A 70 3.10 25.88 -1.35
CA THR A 70 2.48 26.88 -0.48
C THR A 70 1.05 26.45 -0.13
N ASP A 71 0.50 26.94 0.99
CA ASP A 71 -0.85 26.58 1.44
C ASP A 71 -1.93 26.86 0.38
N ARG A 72 -1.77 27.93 -0.40
CA ARG A 72 -2.67 28.23 -1.52
C ARG A 72 -2.63 27.14 -2.59
N LYS A 73 -1.45 26.71 -3.02
CA LYS A 73 -1.29 25.66 -4.05
C LYS A 73 -1.74 24.29 -3.54
N ARG A 74 -1.58 24.00 -2.24
CA ARG A 74 -2.10 22.78 -1.62
C ARG A 74 -3.63 22.74 -1.69
N ASN A 75 -4.28 23.87 -1.37
CA ASN A 75 -5.73 23.98 -1.45
C ASN A 75 -6.21 23.83 -2.89
N GLU A 76 -5.59 24.54 -3.84
CA GLU A 76 -5.93 24.46 -5.28
C GLU A 76 -5.83 23.00 -5.79
N LEU A 77 -4.77 22.27 -5.43
CA LEU A 77 -4.60 20.86 -5.82
C LEU A 77 -5.64 19.94 -5.20
N ARG A 78 -5.91 20.13 -3.91
CA ARG A 78 -6.94 19.35 -3.20
C ARG A 78 -8.32 19.60 -3.78
N ASP A 79 -8.67 20.84 -4.02
CA ASP A 79 -9.96 21.23 -4.57
C ASP A 79 -10.13 20.66 -5.98
N ALA A 80 -9.06 20.65 -6.80
CA ALA A 80 -9.07 19.99 -8.11
C ALA A 80 -9.34 18.47 -8.04
N ILE A 81 -8.79 17.77 -7.05
CA ILE A 81 -9.08 16.35 -6.83
C ILE A 81 -10.53 16.17 -6.36
N GLU A 82 -11.00 17.00 -5.41
CA GLU A 82 -12.36 16.93 -4.88
C GLU A 82 -13.40 17.19 -5.98
N ASP A 83 -13.18 18.16 -6.86
CA ASP A 83 -14.03 18.42 -8.03
C ASP A 83 -14.13 17.20 -8.96
N LYS A 84 -13.03 16.47 -9.17
CA LYS A 84 -13.03 15.23 -9.97
C LYS A 84 -13.82 14.12 -9.30
N LEU A 85 -13.70 13.97 -7.99
CA LEU A 85 -14.47 13.00 -7.22
C LEU A 85 -15.97 13.36 -7.24
N LEU A 86 -16.32 14.62 -7.08
CA LEU A 86 -17.71 15.10 -7.19
C LEU A 86 -18.27 14.85 -8.59
N GLN A 87 -17.52 15.15 -9.65
CA GLN A 87 -17.89 14.84 -11.03
C GLN A 87 -18.18 13.36 -11.22
N TRP A 88 -17.39 12.48 -10.61
CA TRP A 88 -17.62 11.02 -10.67
C TRP A 88 -18.89 10.60 -9.92
N CYS A 89 -19.25 11.26 -8.82
CA CYS A 89 -20.48 11.01 -8.06
C CYS A 89 -21.74 11.48 -8.79
N GLU A 90 -21.63 12.40 -9.77
CA GLU A 90 -22.78 12.92 -10.51
C GLU A 90 -23.59 11.78 -11.17
N GLY A 91 -24.92 11.88 -11.09
CA GLY A 91 -25.86 10.90 -11.64
C GLY A 91 -26.06 9.63 -10.81
N LYS A 92 -25.21 9.37 -9.80
CA LYS A 92 -25.33 8.21 -8.92
C LYS A 92 -26.14 8.51 -7.64
N GLY A 93 -26.36 9.77 -7.34
CA GLY A 93 -27.00 10.19 -6.08
C GLY A 93 -26.13 9.92 -4.86
N GLY A 94 -26.76 9.90 -3.69
CA GLY A 94 -26.07 9.56 -2.46
C GLY A 94 -25.46 10.75 -1.72
N PHE A 95 -24.58 10.48 -0.79
CA PHE A 95 -23.97 11.46 0.09
C PHE A 95 -22.44 11.36 0.00
N PHE A 96 -21.80 12.44 -0.46
CA PHE A 96 -20.34 12.55 -0.58
C PHE A 96 -19.83 13.63 0.38
N ARG A 97 -18.80 13.31 1.16
CA ARG A 97 -18.19 14.26 2.09
C ARG A 97 -16.72 13.93 2.35
N ARG A 98 -15.89 14.97 2.37
CA ARG A 98 -14.55 14.87 2.96
C ARG A 98 -14.65 14.91 4.49
N TYR A 99 -13.96 13.99 5.16
CA TYR A 99 -13.92 13.91 6.63
C TYR A 99 -12.50 14.01 7.20
N ASP A 100 -11.46 13.87 6.36
CA ASP A 100 -10.07 14.11 6.73
C ASP A 100 -9.37 14.86 5.57
N ARG A 101 -8.11 15.22 5.74
CA ARG A 101 -7.32 15.98 4.75
C ARG A 101 -7.18 15.28 3.40
N ASP A 102 -7.12 13.94 3.41
CA ASP A 102 -6.90 13.08 2.25
C ASP A 102 -7.98 12.00 2.10
N ARG A 103 -9.07 12.04 2.92
CA ARG A 103 -10.07 10.98 2.98
C ARG A 103 -11.47 11.50 2.74
N TYR A 104 -12.22 10.74 1.94
CA TYR A 104 -13.59 11.02 1.56
C TYR A 104 -14.48 9.82 1.84
N LEU A 105 -15.70 10.11 2.25
CA LEU A 105 -16.78 9.15 2.44
C LEU A 105 -17.81 9.35 1.34
N TYR A 106 -18.25 8.28 0.70
CA TYR A 106 -19.36 8.29 -0.24
C TYR A 106 -20.33 7.16 0.09
N VAL A 107 -21.57 7.51 0.34
CA VAL A 107 -22.68 6.57 0.59
C VAL A 107 -23.60 6.64 -0.61
N PHE A 108 -23.83 5.51 -1.28
CA PHE A 108 -24.65 5.44 -2.49
C PHE A 108 -25.38 4.10 -2.58
N GLU A 109 -26.27 3.94 -3.57
CA GLU A 109 -27.09 2.75 -3.68
C GLU A 109 -26.37 1.61 -4.41
N GLU A 110 -26.63 0.39 -3.99
CA GLU A 110 -26.09 -0.86 -4.53
C GLU A 110 -26.24 -0.97 -6.06
N ARG A 111 -27.34 -0.43 -6.62
CA ARG A 111 -27.65 -0.48 -8.07
C ARG A 111 -26.54 0.09 -8.96
N HIS A 112 -25.69 0.96 -8.44
CA HIS A 112 -24.59 1.56 -9.19
C HIS A 112 -23.30 0.73 -9.14
N LEU A 113 -23.25 -0.30 -8.28
CA LEU A 113 -22.02 -1.06 -8.07
C LEU A 113 -21.69 -1.96 -9.25
N ASP A 114 -22.68 -2.54 -9.90
CA ASP A 114 -22.45 -3.45 -11.04
C ASP A 114 -21.80 -2.71 -12.22
N GLU A 115 -22.25 -1.50 -12.54
CA GLU A 115 -21.60 -0.65 -13.55
C GLU A 115 -20.15 -0.34 -13.17
N LEU A 116 -19.87 -0.06 -11.89
CA LEU A 116 -18.51 0.21 -11.41
C LEU A 116 -17.61 -1.05 -11.49
N ARG A 117 -18.17 -2.22 -11.25
CA ARG A 117 -17.47 -3.51 -11.41
C ARG A 117 -17.15 -3.80 -12.88
N GLU A 118 -18.13 -3.63 -13.78
CA GLU A 118 -17.95 -3.86 -15.20
C GLU A 118 -16.85 -2.99 -15.80
N ASN A 119 -16.81 -1.71 -15.45
CA ASN A 119 -15.75 -0.79 -15.88
C ASN A 119 -14.50 -0.86 -15.01
N LYS A 120 -14.43 -1.81 -14.04
CA LYS A 120 -13.29 -2.03 -13.13
C LYS A 120 -12.88 -0.76 -12.35
N PHE A 121 -13.83 0.09 -11.99
CA PHE A 121 -13.61 1.39 -11.38
C PHE A 121 -12.73 2.34 -12.19
N ALA A 122 -12.47 2.03 -13.46
CA ALA A 122 -11.60 2.84 -14.32
C ALA A 122 -12.10 4.28 -14.43
N SER A 123 -13.42 4.50 -14.50
CA SER A 123 -14.01 5.85 -14.54
C SER A 123 -13.60 6.73 -13.35
N LEU A 124 -13.39 6.15 -12.17
CA LEU A 124 -12.93 6.87 -10.98
C LEU A 124 -11.41 7.07 -11.00
N LEU A 125 -10.66 6.00 -11.24
CA LEU A 125 -9.21 6.04 -11.20
C LEU A 125 -8.67 6.98 -12.29
N ASP A 126 -9.18 6.88 -13.52
CA ASP A 126 -8.71 7.69 -14.65
C ASP A 126 -9.06 9.18 -14.51
N ILE A 127 -10.23 9.51 -13.95
CA ILE A 127 -10.60 10.92 -13.76
C ILE A 127 -9.68 11.62 -12.76
N VAL A 128 -9.25 10.90 -11.70
CA VAL A 128 -8.30 11.42 -10.71
C VAL A 128 -6.89 11.51 -11.30
N HIS A 129 -6.48 10.58 -12.16
CA HIS A 129 -5.20 10.62 -12.86
C HIS A 129 -5.02 11.87 -13.73
N SER A 130 -6.10 12.56 -14.10
CA SER A 130 -6.02 13.82 -14.85
C SER A 130 -5.45 14.98 -14.02
N VAL A 131 -5.42 14.84 -12.68
CA VAL A 131 -4.87 15.86 -11.78
C VAL A 131 -3.39 15.56 -11.53
N THR A 132 -2.56 16.58 -11.75
CA THR A 132 -1.11 16.48 -11.57
C THR A 132 -0.62 17.63 -10.70
N SER A 133 0.24 17.35 -9.72
CA SER A 133 0.84 18.38 -8.90
C SER A 133 1.81 19.25 -9.70
N PRO A 134 2.14 20.47 -9.24
CA PRO A 134 3.15 21.31 -9.87
C PRO A 134 4.54 20.66 -9.99
N SER A 135 4.82 19.65 -9.18
CA SER A 135 6.05 18.84 -9.23
C SER A 135 6.00 17.70 -10.26
N GLY A 136 4.90 17.59 -11.04
CA GLY A 136 4.74 16.54 -12.05
C GLY A 136 4.26 15.19 -11.50
N ILE A 137 3.90 15.11 -10.20
CA ILE A 137 3.38 13.88 -9.58
C ILE A 137 1.88 13.79 -9.88
N ARG A 138 1.44 12.67 -10.46
CA ARG A 138 0.04 12.38 -10.76
C ARG A 138 -0.70 11.97 -9.49
N ALA A 139 -1.90 12.51 -9.28
CA ALA A 139 -2.76 12.07 -8.19
C ALA A 139 -3.30 10.65 -8.48
N THR A 140 -3.36 9.83 -7.45
CA THR A 140 -3.99 8.51 -7.45
C THR A 140 -4.86 8.35 -6.21
N VAL A 141 -5.84 7.45 -6.29
CA VAL A 141 -6.73 7.16 -5.17
C VAL A 141 -6.87 5.66 -4.95
N SER A 142 -6.99 5.29 -3.68
CA SER A 142 -7.40 3.96 -3.26
C SER A 142 -8.82 4.01 -2.73
N VAL A 143 -9.63 3.03 -3.12
CA VAL A 143 -11.05 2.98 -2.79
C VAL A 143 -11.39 1.65 -2.15
N GLY A 144 -12.00 1.70 -0.97
CA GLY A 144 -12.64 0.53 -0.36
C GLY A 144 -14.15 0.70 -0.41
N VAL A 145 -14.86 -0.30 -0.91
CA VAL A 145 -16.33 -0.34 -0.92
C VAL A 145 -16.81 -1.46 0.00
N GLY A 146 -17.60 -1.11 0.99
CA GLY A 146 -18.23 -2.05 1.92
C GLY A 146 -19.70 -2.27 1.60
N ARG A 147 -20.11 -3.54 1.53
CA ARG A 147 -21.48 -3.96 1.22
C ARG A 147 -21.89 -5.21 2.00
N ASP A 148 -23.18 -5.52 2.00
CA ASP A 148 -23.77 -6.72 2.61
C ASP A 148 -23.55 -6.85 4.12
N GLY A 149 -23.21 -5.78 4.82
CA GLY A 149 -23.17 -5.73 6.26
C GLY A 149 -24.57 -5.74 6.88
N GLU A 150 -24.65 -6.10 8.17
CA GLU A 150 -25.90 -6.02 8.94
C GLU A 150 -26.28 -4.58 9.26
N SER A 151 -25.30 -3.69 9.23
CA SER A 151 -25.46 -2.25 9.50
C SER A 151 -24.60 -1.40 8.60
N LEU A 152 -24.88 -0.09 8.57
CA LEU A 152 -24.00 0.88 7.90
C LEU A 152 -22.60 0.93 8.54
N ASP A 153 -22.51 0.74 9.85
CA ASP A 153 -21.24 0.69 10.55
C ASP A 153 -20.38 -0.50 10.08
N GLU A 154 -20.98 -1.66 9.92
CA GLU A 154 -20.28 -2.83 9.36
C GLU A 154 -19.83 -2.60 7.91
N ASN A 155 -20.69 -1.99 7.08
CA ASN A 155 -20.30 -1.60 5.72
C ASN A 155 -19.17 -0.57 5.72
N TYR A 156 -19.16 0.37 6.67
CA TYR A 156 -18.06 1.32 6.82
C TYR A 156 -16.74 0.61 7.21
N ASN A 157 -16.79 -0.33 8.14
CA ASN A 157 -15.63 -1.12 8.54
C ASN A 157 -15.12 -1.98 7.36
N PHE A 158 -16.01 -2.56 6.56
CA PHE A 158 -15.62 -3.26 5.33
C PHE A 158 -14.96 -2.32 4.32
N ALA A 159 -15.46 -1.09 4.17
CA ALA A 159 -14.86 -0.09 3.30
C ALA A 159 -13.45 0.32 3.77
N ILE A 160 -13.25 0.52 5.08
CA ILE A 160 -11.92 0.78 5.66
C ILE A 160 -10.96 -0.36 5.35
N LEU A 161 -11.34 -1.62 5.66
CA LEU A 161 -10.52 -2.79 5.35
C LEU A 161 -10.22 -2.91 3.86
N GLY A 162 -11.21 -2.62 2.99
CA GLY A 162 -11.00 -2.57 1.54
C GLY A 162 -9.97 -1.53 1.13
N THR A 163 -10.01 -0.34 1.73
CA THR A 163 -9.06 0.74 1.46
C THR A 163 -7.64 0.37 1.93
N GLU A 164 -7.51 -0.23 3.13
CA GLU A 164 -6.23 -0.72 3.65
C GLU A 164 -5.64 -1.78 2.72
N MET A 165 -6.47 -2.72 2.25
CA MET A 165 -6.06 -3.73 1.26
C MET A 165 -5.64 -3.10 -0.07
N ALA A 166 -6.32 -2.04 -0.55
CA ALA A 166 -5.92 -1.32 -1.75
C ALA A 166 -4.57 -0.63 -1.56
N LEU A 167 -4.37 0.04 -0.43
CA LEU A 167 -3.12 0.72 -0.08
C LEU A 167 -1.96 -0.26 0.10
N SER A 168 -2.17 -1.39 0.80
CA SER A 168 -1.16 -2.43 0.99
C SER A 168 -0.68 -3.05 -0.33
N ARG A 169 -1.50 -3.01 -1.37
CA ARG A 169 -1.18 -3.47 -2.74
C ARG A 169 -0.63 -2.36 -3.64
N GLY A 170 -0.25 -1.21 -3.08
CA GLY A 170 0.37 -0.07 -3.77
C GLY A 170 -0.60 1.02 -4.21
N GLY A 171 -1.84 0.98 -3.78
CA GLY A 171 -2.86 1.96 -4.12
C GLY A 171 -3.26 1.98 -5.60
N ASP A 172 -3.90 3.07 -6.04
CA ASP A 172 -4.40 3.24 -7.41
C ASP A 172 -5.36 2.12 -7.84
N GLN A 173 -6.23 1.70 -6.93
CA GLN A 173 -7.15 0.60 -7.14
C GLN A 173 -8.38 0.70 -6.25
N ALA A 174 -9.43 -0.06 -6.62
CA ALA A 174 -10.61 -0.22 -5.81
C ALA A 174 -10.73 -1.66 -5.29
N VAL A 175 -11.24 -1.79 -4.07
CA VAL A 175 -11.49 -3.08 -3.42
C VAL A 175 -12.92 -3.08 -2.91
N VAL A 176 -13.72 -4.04 -3.36
CA VAL A 176 -15.08 -4.27 -2.84
C VAL A 176 -15.03 -5.40 -1.83
N LYS A 177 -15.47 -5.12 -0.61
CA LYS A 177 -15.54 -6.07 0.51
C LYS A 177 -16.97 -6.34 0.90
N ASN A 178 -17.33 -7.61 0.99
CA ASN A 178 -18.52 -8.08 1.67
C ASN A 178 -18.11 -8.97 2.86
N ARG A 179 -19.08 -9.63 3.51
CA ARG A 179 -18.80 -10.52 4.66
C ARG A 179 -17.80 -11.64 4.37
N VAL A 180 -17.72 -12.09 3.14
CA VAL A 180 -17.01 -13.33 2.78
C VAL A 180 -15.77 -13.05 1.94
N THR A 181 -15.83 -12.09 1.00
CA THR A 181 -14.84 -11.95 -0.06
C THR A 181 -14.30 -10.52 -0.21
N PHE A 182 -13.13 -10.42 -0.81
CA PHE A 182 -12.57 -9.20 -1.37
C PHE A 182 -12.50 -9.34 -2.89
N GLU A 183 -12.99 -8.33 -3.60
CA GLU A 183 -12.87 -8.22 -5.06
C GLU A 183 -11.96 -7.03 -5.38
N PHE A 184 -11.00 -7.20 -6.27
CA PHE A 184 -10.00 -6.18 -6.60
C PHE A 184 -10.20 -5.67 -8.01
N PHE A 185 -10.15 -4.34 -8.19
CA PHE A 185 -10.37 -3.66 -9.46
C PHE A 185 -9.35 -2.56 -9.67
N GLY A 186 -8.93 -2.34 -10.91
CA GLY A 186 -7.87 -1.38 -11.23
C GLY A 186 -6.50 -1.94 -10.84
N GLY A 187 -5.55 -1.03 -10.62
CA GLY A 187 -4.16 -1.41 -10.55
C GLY A 187 -3.61 -1.66 -11.96
N ARG A 188 -2.43 -1.16 -12.29
CA ARG A 188 -1.81 -1.53 -13.56
C ARG A 188 -1.59 -3.02 -13.55
N GLY A 189 -2.13 -3.72 -14.54
CA GLY A 189 -1.98 -5.16 -14.75
C GLY A 189 -0.55 -5.54 -15.12
N GLY A 190 0.36 -5.34 -14.17
CA GLY A 190 1.56 -6.11 -14.03
C GLY A 190 1.24 -7.07 -12.89
N GLU A 191 1.60 -8.32 -13.03
CA GLU A 191 1.57 -9.29 -11.94
C GLU A 191 1.92 -8.56 -10.66
N VAL A 192 1.03 -8.61 -9.65
CA VAL A 192 1.42 -8.27 -8.30
C VAL A 192 2.54 -9.24 -8.01
N GLU A 193 3.77 -8.76 -8.16
CA GLU A 193 4.94 -9.48 -7.70
C GLU A 193 4.68 -9.70 -6.23
N ARG A 194 4.13 -10.87 -5.92
CA ARG A 194 3.97 -11.30 -4.55
C ARG A 194 5.35 -11.16 -3.96
N ARG A 195 5.47 -10.32 -2.94
CA ARG A 195 6.59 -10.32 -2.03
C ARG A 195 6.83 -11.76 -1.64
N THR A 196 7.76 -12.40 -2.28
CA THR A 196 8.09 -13.79 -1.98
C THR A 196 9.39 -13.76 -1.21
N LYS A 197 9.52 -14.56 -0.17
CA LYS A 197 10.81 -14.86 0.51
C LYS A 197 11.94 -15.12 -0.49
N VAL A 198 11.60 -15.58 -1.70
CA VAL A 198 12.54 -15.78 -2.82
C VAL A 198 13.14 -14.44 -3.29
N LYS A 199 12.36 -13.35 -3.39
CA LYS A 199 12.89 -12.05 -3.83
C LYS A 199 13.82 -11.44 -2.78
N SER A 200 13.41 -11.47 -1.50
CA SER A 200 14.26 -11.00 -0.40
C SER A 200 15.57 -11.77 -0.34
N ARG A 201 15.56 -13.09 -0.52
CA ARG A 201 16.78 -13.91 -0.61
C ARG A 201 17.66 -13.56 -1.80
N VAL A 202 17.10 -13.33 -2.99
CA VAL A 202 17.85 -12.92 -4.18
C VAL A 202 18.49 -11.55 -3.95
N MET A 203 17.75 -10.59 -3.37
CA MET A 203 18.26 -9.26 -3.06
C MET A 203 19.32 -9.30 -1.96
N ALA A 204 19.13 -10.11 -0.92
CA ALA A 204 20.11 -10.33 0.13
C ALA A 204 21.43 -10.88 -0.42
N ASN A 205 21.38 -11.89 -1.30
CA ASN A 205 22.57 -12.42 -1.96
C ASN A 205 23.24 -11.36 -2.85
N ALA A 206 22.49 -10.57 -3.62
CA ALA A 206 23.05 -9.51 -4.45
C ALA A 206 23.75 -8.44 -3.60
N LEU A 207 23.11 -8.01 -2.49
CA LEU A 207 23.69 -7.03 -1.57
C LEU A 207 24.98 -7.57 -0.92
N SER A 208 24.98 -8.84 -0.47
CA SER A 208 26.15 -9.45 0.15
C SER A 208 27.35 -9.52 -0.79
N GLN A 209 27.14 -9.84 -2.07
CA GLN A 209 28.19 -9.84 -3.10
C GLN A 209 28.75 -8.43 -3.33
N LEU A 210 27.86 -7.42 -3.47
CA LEU A 210 28.27 -6.03 -3.64
C LEU A 210 29.11 -5.53 -2.45
N ILE A 211 28.75 -5.91 -1.22
CA ILE A 211 29.50 -5.56 -0.01
C ILE A 211 30.89 -6.20 -0.03
N GLN A 212 30.97 -7.51 -0.30
CA GLN A 212 32.23 -8.25 -0.33
C GLN A 212 33.20 -7.74 -1.39
N ASP A 213 32.68 -7.32 -2.54
CA ASP A 213 33.48 -6.77 -3.65
C ASP A 213 33.89 -5.32 -3.45
N SER A 214 33.48 -4.67 -2.35
CA SER A 214 33.69 -3.26 -2.11
C SER A 214 34.81 -2.99 -1.10
N SER A 215 35.52 -1.87 -1.24
CA SER A 215 36.56 -1.43 -0.29
C SER A 215 35.94 -0.83 0.97
N LYS A 216 34.78 -0.23 0.84
CA LYS A 216 33.97 0.40 1.89
C LYS A 216 32.54 0.57 1.41
N VAL A 217 31.63 0.76 2.37
CA VAL A 217 30.21 1.00 2.12
C VAL A 217 29.83 2.35 2.72
N TYR A 218 29.21 3.20 1.91
CA TYR A 218 28.54 4.40 2.33
C TYR A 218 27.03 4.20 2.26
N VAL A 219 26.32 4.64 3.29
CA VAL A 219 24.85 4.59 3.33
C VAL A 219 24.36 6.02 3.43
N MET A 220 23.48 6.43 2.52
CA MET A 220 22.80 7.71 2.61
C MET A 220 21.32 7.57 2.28
N GLY A 221 20.50 8.43 2.83
CA GLY A 221 19.08 8.53 2.48
C GLY A 221 18.73 9.86 1.84
N HIS A 222 17.54 10.35 2.13
CA HIS A 222 17.13 11.68 1.67
C HIS A 222 17.70 12.80 2.56
N ARG A 223 17.78 14.03 2.01
CA ARG A 223 18.46 15.21 2.63
C ARG A 223 17.90 15.67 3.99
N PHE A 224 16.73 15.22 4.38
CA PHE A 224 16.09 15.50 5.67
C PHE A 224 15.87 14.19 6.44
N SER A 225 16.92 13.37 6.51
CA SER A 225 16.89 12.04 7.11
C SER A 225 16.05 11.98 8.37
N ASP A 226 15.07 11.11 8.37
CA ASP A 226 14.16 10.83 9.47
C ASP A 226 14.47 9.49 10.15
N LEU A 227 13.57 8.98 10.97
CA LEU A 227 13.77 7.74 11.70
C LEU A 227 13.81 6.52 10.78
N ASP A 228 13.03 6.50 9.65
CA ASP A 228 13.07 5.37 8.73
C ASP A 228 14.38 5.34 7.94
N THR A 229 14.81 6.49 7.42
CA THR A 229 16.12 6.65 6.79
C THR A 229 17.25 6.16 7.69
N LEU A 230 17.29 6.61 8.96
CA LEU A 230 18.39 6.30 9.87
C LEU A 230 18.32 4.86 10.37
N GLY A 231 17.12 4.34 10.62
CA GLY A 231 16.89 2.94 10.97
C GLY A 231 17.30 1.98 9.85
N ALA A 232 16.92 2.29 8.60
CA ALA A 232 17.34 1.51 7.44
C ALA A 232 18.88 1.55 7.26
N ALA A 233 19.50 2.71 7.49
CA ALA A 233 20.95 2.83 7.46
C ALA A 233 21.63 1.98 8.55
N ALA A 234 21.05 1.90 9.76
CA ALA A 234 21.54 1.03 10.82
C ALA A 234 21.47 -0.45 10.41
N GLY A 235 20.37 -0.87 9.77
CA GLY A 235 20.22 -2.22 9.23
C GLY A 235 21.30 -2.56 8.19
N VAL A 236 21.60 -1.64 7.26
CA VAL A 236 22.72 -1.82 6.31
C VAL A 236 24.04 -1.96 7.06
N CYS A 237 24.32 -1.10 8.04
CA CYS A 237 25.56 -1.18 8.83
C CYS A 237 25.69 -2.52 9.57
N CYS A 238 24.58 -3.06 10.09
CA CYS A 238 24.53 -4.39 10.70
C CYS A 238 25.00 -5.48 9.72
N ILE A 239 24.41 -5.52 8.51
CA ILE A 239 24.81 -6.47 7.47
C ILE A 239 26.28 -6.30 7.10
N VAL A 240 26.74 -5.07 6.84
CA VAL A 240 28.11 -4.77 6.42
C VAL A 240 29.13 -5.17 7.48
N ARG A 241 28.80 -4.99 8.77
CA ARG A 241 29.65 -5.40 9.90
C ARG A 241 29.91 -6.90 9.89
N LYS A 242 28.90 -7.74 9.54
CA LYS A 242 29.07 -9.19 9.41
C LYS A 242 30.15 -9.55 8.39
N PHE A 243 30.29 -8.79 7.33
CA PHE A 243 31.31 -9.03 6.29
C PHE A 243 32.65 -8.37 6.61
N GLY A 244 32.78 -7.64 7.73
CA GLY A 244 34.03 -6.98 8.12
C GLY A 244 34.41 -5.80 7.23
N THR A 245 33.51 -5.33 6.36
CA THR A 245 33.75 -4.18 5.47
C THR A 245 33.53 -2.87 6.23
N PRO A 246 34.35 -1.84 6.05
CA PRO A 246 34.10 -0.53 6.65
C PRO A 246 32.78 0.09 6.17
N CYS A 247 31.91 0.51 7.10
CA CYS A 247 30.65 1.18 6.83
C CYS A 247 30.61 2.57 7.43
N ARG A 248 30.00 3.54 6.72
CA ARG A 248 29.73 4.89 7.21
C ARG A 248 28.35 5.35 6.75
N ILE A 249 27.64 6.02 7.65
CA ILE A 249 26.37 6.70 7.37
C ILE A 249 26.67 8.14 6.99
N VAL A 250 26.27 8.53 5.80
CA VAL A 250 26.48 9.86 5.24
C VAL A 250 25.26 10.71 5.51
N MET A 251 25.40 11.74 6.35
CA MET A 251 24.31 12.65 6.67
C MET A 251 24.81 14.02 7.15
N ASP A 252 24.02 15.06 6.91
CA ASP A 252 24.21 16.37 7.52
C ASP A 252 23.56 16.41 8.91
N ALA A 253 24.38 16.40 9.94
CA ALA A 253 23.93 16.39 11.31
C ALA A 253 23.00 17.57 11.70
N ASN A 254 23.03 18.67 10.93
CA ASN A 254 22.24 19.87 11.22
C ASN A 254 20.86 19.85 10.54
N LYS A 255 20.64 18.93 9.60
CA LYS A 255 19.39 18.87 8.82
C LYS A 255 18.51 17.67 9.13
N THR A 256 18.99 16.71 9.91
CA THR A 256 18.25 15.50 10.24
C THR A 256 17.11 15.76 11.21
N ALA A 257 15.97 15.13 10.97
CA ALA A 257 14.88 15.03 11.94
C ALA A 257 15.13 13.93 13.00
N ALA A 258 16.09 13.02 12.77
CA ALA A 258 16.40 11.88 13.63
C ALA A 258 17.60 12.15 14.58
N GLY A 259 17.82 13.40 15.01
CA GLY A 259 18.96 13.79 15.83
C GLY A 259 19.10 13.00 17.15
N GLN A 260 17.98 12.73 17.83
CA GLN A 260 17.98 11.94 19.08
C GLN A 260 18.41 10.48 18.82
N LEU A 261 17.92 9.87 17.76
CA LEU A 261 18.31 8.50 17.39
C LEU A 261 19.79 8.45 17.01
N ARG A 262 20.30 9.42 16.23
CA ARG A 262 21.72 9.54 15.91
C ARG A 262 22.57 9.60 17.17
N ASP A 263 22.21 10.45 18.14
CA ASP A 263 22.96 10.62 19.39
C ASP A 263 22.91 9.32 20.23
N ARG A 264 21.79 8.62 20.21
CA ARG A 264 21.66 7.28 20.82
C ARG A 264 22.59 6.26 20.15
N MET A 265 22.66 6.24 18.82
CA MET A 265 23.58 5.39 18.08
C MET A 265 25.04 5.72 18.39
N LEU A 266 25.41 7.01 18.42
CA LEU A 266 26.76 7.44 18.75
C LEU A 266 27.22 7.02 20.16
N SER A 267 26.30 6.74 21.06
CA SER A 267 26.63 6.22 22.40
C SER A 267 27.07 4.75 22.39
N ALA A 268 26.81 4.01 21.32
CA ALA A 268 27.27 2.64 21.13
C ALA A 268 28.71 2.65 20.54
N PRO A 269 29.65 1.86 21.11
CA PRO A 269 31.05 1.83 20.67
C PRO A 269 31.22 1.58 19.17
N GLU A 270 30.40 0.70 18.59
CA GLU A 270 30.44 0.31 17.19
C GLU A 270 30.09 1.47 16.26
N TYR A 271 29.28 2.40 16.74
CA TYR A 271 28.79 3.56 15.99
C TYR A 271 29.55 4.86 16.29
N SER A 272 30.53 4.85 17.20
CA SER A 272 31.29 6.05 17.61
C SER A 272 31.96 6.81 16.45
N LYS A 273 32.23 6.12 15.34
CA LYS A 273 32.81 6.68 14.10
C LYS A 273 31.96 6.37 12.86
N ALA A 274 30.71 6.00 13.04
CA ALA A 274 29.87 5.55 11.92
C ALA A 274 29.39 6.69 11.02
N PHE A 275 29.30 7.91 11.53
CA PHE A 275 28.76 9.06 10.80
C PHE A 275 29.86 9.84 10.08
N LEU A 276 29.53 10.31 8.88
CA LEU A 276 30.42 11.06 8.01
C LEU A 276 29.62 12.20 7.36
N SER A 277 30.24 13.38 7.23
CA SER A 277 29.60 14.47 6.52
C SER A 277 29.55 14.20 5.02
N PRO A 278 28.55 14.75 4.29
CA PRO A 278 28.44 14.57 2.85
C PRO A 278 29.69 14.98 2.06
N GLN A 279 30.37 16.03 2.50
CA GLN A 279 31.60 16.54 1.89
C GLN A 279 32.78 15.59 2.09
N GLU A 280 32.97 15.08 3.32
CA GLU A 280 34.02 14.10 3.60
C GLU A 280 33.78 12.79 2.84
N ALA A 281 32.50 12.32 2.76
CA ALA A 281 32.16 11.14 2.01
C ALA A 281 32.52 11.26 0.53
N PHE A 282 32.20 12.41 -0.08
CA PHE A 282 32.55 12.69 -1.47
C PHE A 282 34.08 12.69 -1.71
N LEU A 283 34.85 13.30 -0.82
CA LEU A 283 36.31 13.37 -0.92
C LEU A 283 36.97 11.99 -0.77
N HIS A 284 36.38 11.08 0.00
CA HIS A 284 36.98 9.79 0.30
C HIS A 284 36.37 8.62 -0.49
N ALA A 285 35.39 8.88 -1.35
CA ALA A 285 34.84 7.86 -2.25
C ALA A 285 35.90 7.44 -3.29
N ASP A 286 35.92 6.15 -3.60
CA ASP A 286 36.80 5.56 -4.63
C ASP A 286 36.00 4.66 -5.59
N SER A 287 36.64 4.12 -6.62
CA SER A 287 35.99 3.28 -7.64
C SER A 287 35.43 1.95 -7.09
N ARG A 288 35.82 1.55 -5.89
CA ARG A 288 35.34 0.35 -5.19
C ARG A 288 34.40 0.68 -4.04
N THR A 289 34.01 1.95 -3.88
CA THR A 289 33.00 2.34 -2.87
C THR A 289 31.62 1.88 -3.33
N LEU A 290 30.93 1.14 -2.47
CA LEU A 290 29.51 0.85 -2.63
C LEU A 290 28.71 1.95 -1.95
N LEU A 291 27.81 2.59 -2.67
CA LEU A 291 26.85 3.52 -2.13
C LEU A 291 25.48 2.83 -2.01
N VAL A 292 24.98 2.69 -0.80
CA VAL A 292 23.64 2.20 -0.51
C VAL A 292 22.73 3.41 -0.25
N VAL A 293 21.75 3.60 -1.10
CA VAL A 293 20.73 4.64 -0.95
C VAL A 293 19.49 4.01 -0.33
N VAL A 294 19.07 4.52 0.82
CA VAL A 294 17.92 4.02 1.57
C VAL A 294 16.82 5.08 1.63
N ASP A 295 15.57 4.62 1.66
CA ASP A 295 14.38 5.44 1.90
C ASP A 295 14.18 6.58 0.89
N THR A 296 14.73 6.44 -0.30
CA THR A 296 14.44 7.27 -1.46
C THR A 296 14.95 6.63 -2.74
N ASN A 297 14.21 6.82 -3.85
CA ASN A 297 14.66 6.45 -5.19
C ASN A 297 14.96 7.67 -6.07
N ARG A 298 14.91 8.90 -5.53
CA ARG A 298 15.00 10.14 -6.29
C ARG A 298 16.38 10.78 -6.18
N PRO A 299 17.10 10.94 -7.31
CA PRO A 299 18.44 11.55 -7.32
C PRO A 299 18.47 13.01 -6.85
N ASP A 300 17.34 13.76 -7.02
CA ASP A 300 17.21 15.13 -6.56
C ASP A 300 16.89 15.27 -5.06
N GLN A 301 16.62 14.17 -4.37
CA GLN A 301 16.28 14.16 -2.93
C GLN A 301 17.34 13.51 -2.04
N VAL A 302 18.32 12.80 -2.61
CA VAL A 302 19.40 12.19 -1.80
C VAL A 302 20.18 13.22 -1.02
N GLU A 303 20.83 12.78 0.06
CA GLU A 303 21.66 13.63 0.94
C GLU A 303 22.75 14.36 0.14
N ASN A 304 23.41 13.69 -0.82
CA ASN A 304 24.45 14.26 -1.65
C ASN A 304 24.39 13.72 -3.08
N ALA A 305 23.91 14.55 -4.02
CA ALA A 305 23.79 14.18 -5.43
C ALA A 305 25.16 13.96 -6.09
N SER A 306 26.18 14.76 -5.74
CA SER A 306 27.53 14.60 -6.28
C SER A 306 28.19 13.29 -5.85
N LEU A 307 27.91 12.81 -4.62
CA LEU A 307 28.36 11.49 -4.18
C LEU A 307 27.67 10.38 -4.97
N LEU A 308 26.36 10.52 -5.24
CA LEU A 308 25.61 9.57 -6.06
C LEU A 308 26.21 9.48 -7.48
N GLU A 309 26.51 10.62 -8.10
CA GLU A 309 27.11 10.68 -9.45
C GLU A 309 28.54 10.12 -9.49
N ALA A 310 29.31 10.28 -8.41
CA ALA A 310 30.68 9.80 -8.32
C ALA A 310 30.79 8.29 -8.12
N CYS A 311 29.78 7.66 -7.50
CA CYS A 311 29.79 6.24 -7.21
C CYS A 311 29.27 5.43 -8.40
N THR A 312 30.08 4.48 -8.90
CA THR A 312 29.69 3.58 -10.00
C THR A 312 28.94 2.33 -9.51
N ARG A 313 28.99 2.03 -8.21
CA ARG A 313 28.31 0.92 -7.56
C ARG A 313 27.25 1.47 -6.63
N VAL A 314 26.00 1.36 -7.03
CA VAL A 314 24.87 1.92 -6.26
C VAL A 314 23.86 0.81 -6.01
N ALA A 315 23.45 0.65 -4.75
CA ALA A 315 22.30 -0.14 -4.36
C ALA A 315 21.20 0.78 -3.84
N VAL A 316 19.95 0.54 -4.21
CA VAL A 316 18.79 1.31 -3.74
C VAL A 316 17.85 0.37 -2.98
N ILE A 317 17.46 0.77 -1.77
CA ILE A 317 16.48 0.08 -0.92
C ILE A 317 15.42 1.09 -0.53
N ASP A 318 14.23 0.97 -1.11
CA ASP A 318 13.22 2.02 -1.01
C ASP A 318 11.80 1.47 -1.12
N HIS A 319 10.89 2.03 -0.33
CA HIS A 319 9.47 1.67 -0.31
C HIS A 319 8.56 2.75 -0.92
N HIS A 320 9.10 3.89 -1.31
CA HIS A 320 8.35 4.94 -1.98
C HIS A 320 7.96 4.54 -3.40
N ARG A 321 6.86 5.07 -3.93
CA ARG A 321 6.52 4.88 -5.34
C ARG A 321 7.62 5.41 -6.24
N ARG A 322 7.93 4.66 -7.29
CA ARG A 322 8.96 5.06 -8.25
C ARG A 322 8.57 6.37 -8.93
N ALA A 323 9.39 7.39 -8.72
CA ALA A 323 9.24 8.69 -9.38
C ALA A 323 9.54 8.59 -10.88
N ALA A 324 9.09 9.59 -11.68
CA ALA A 324 9.47 9.68 -13.08
C ALA A 324 10.99 9.87 -13.24
N ASN A 325 11.61 10.63 -12.32
CA ASN A 325 13.05 10.79 -12.19
C ASN A 325 13.55 9.94 -11.03
N TYR A 326 13.94 8.70 -11.30
CA TYR A 326 14.47 7.76 -10.32
C TYR A 326 15.92 7.36 -10.64
N ILE A 327 16.64 6.82 -9.66
CA ILE A 327 18.01 6.31 -9.83
C ILE A 327 17.96 5.06 -10.71
N SER A 328 18.12 5.26 -12.02
CA SER A 328 17.95 4.21 -13.05
C SER A 328 19.19 3.35 -13.26
N ASN A 329 20.37 3.83 -12.83
CA ASN A 329 21.67 3.17 -13.00
C ASN A 329 22.13 2.39 -11.76
N ALA A 330 21.22 2.09 -10.84
CA ALA A 330 21.53 1.28 -9.67
C ALA A 330 21.95 -0.14 -10.10
N THR A 331 23.05 -0.63 -9.54
CA THR A 331 23.53 -2.02 -9.71
C THR A 331 22.55 -3.01 -9.09
N MET A 332 21.92 -2.62 -7.98
CA MET A 332 20.86 -3.36 -7.29
C MET A 332 19.75 -2.41 -6.91
N SER A 333 18.49 -2.82 -7.09
CA SER A 333 17.33 -2.05 -6.66
C SER A 333 16.33 -2.98 -5.97
N PHE A 334 16.26 -2.87 -4.64
CA PHE A 334 15.23 -3.50 -3.84
C PHE A 334 14.15 -2.46 -3.55
N HIS A 335 13.20 -2.39 -4.44
CA HIS A 335 12.13 -1.40 -4.44
C HIS A 335 10.78 -2.10 -4.27
N GLU A 336 10.09 -1.82 -3.16
CA GLU A 336 8.81 -2.42 -2.78
C GLU A 336 7.83 -1.37 -2.25
N PRO A 337 6.97 -0.80 -3.11
CA PRO A 337 5.99 0.21 -2.69
C PRO A 337 4.92 -0.30 -1.72
N TYR A 338 4.89 -1.60 -1.47
CA TYR A 338 3.96 -2.25 -0.55
C TYR A 338 4.52 -2.39 0.87
N ALA A 339 5.83 -2.23 1.03
CA ALA A 339 6.43 -2.20 2.35
C ALA A 339 5.94 -0.99 3.14
N SER A 340 5.77 -1.15 4.44
CA SER A 340 5.40 -0.06 5.33
C SER A 340 6.49 1.00 5.44
N SER A 341 7.76 0.56 5.36
CA SER A 341 8.94 1.38 5.55
C SER A 341 10.18 0.78 4.89
N ALA A 342 11.25 1.55 4.71
CA ALA A 342 12.54 1.01 4.30
C ALA A 342 13.15 0.11 5.39
N CYS A 343 12.87 0.37 6.66
CA CYS A 343 13.27 -0.48 7.78
C CYS A 343 12.64 -1.88 7.71
N GLU A 344 11.39 -2.01 7.24
CA GLU A 344 10.76 -3.31 7.02
C GLU A 344 11.52 -4.10 5.95
N LEU A 345 11.90 -3.47 4.84
CA LEU A 345 12.72 -4.11 3.80
C LEU A 345 14.08 -4.55 4.34
N MET A 346 14.68 -3.73 5.20
CA MET A 346 15.93 -4.08 5.86
C MET A 346 15.78 -5.26 6.81
N ALA A 347 14.67 -5.37 7.54
CA ALA A 347 14.40 -6.51 8.42
C ALA A 347 14.35 -7.83 7.62
N GLU A 348 13.73 -7.84 6.43
CA GLU A 348 13.72 -9.00 5.55
C GLU A 348 15.12 -9.40 5.05
N LEU A 349 15.98 -8.41 4.71
CA LEU A 349 17.35 -8.70 4.30
C LEU A 349 18.20 -9.22 5.47
N LEU A 350 17.95 -8.69 6.68
CA LEU A 350 18.62 -9.15 7.89
C LEU A 350 18.25 -10.59 8.24
N GLU A 351 16.97 -10.97 8.13
CA GLU A 351 16.51 -12.35 8.37
C GLU A 351 17.27 -13.36 7.49
N GLU A 352 17.61 -12.99 6.25
CA GLU A 352 18.34 -13.86 5.32
C GLU A 352 19.87 -13.85 5.54
N LEU A 353 20.44 -12.78 6.10
CA LEU A 353 21.89 -12.55 6.13
C LEU A 353 22.52 -12.58 7.52
N VAL A 354 21.78 -12.29 8.58
CA VAL A 354 22.34 -12.04 9.93
C VAL A 354 21.63 -12.92 10.95
N GLU A 355 22.38 -13.56 11.85
CA GLU A 355 21.78 -14.28 12.97
C GLU A 355 21.31 -13.28 14.04
N GLN A 356 20.18 -13.54 14.70
CA GLN A 356 19.60 -12.63 15.69
C GLN A 356 20.60 -12.14 16.77
N PRO A 357 21.49 -12.96 17.33
CA PRO A 357 22.45 -12.52 18.34
C PRO A 357 23.47 -11.48 17.83
N ASP A 358 23.66 -11.38 16.52
CA ASP A 358 24.61 -10.44 15.90
C ASP A 358 24.03 -9.04 15.67
N ILE A 359 22.71 -8.87 15.86
CA ILE A 359 22.04 -7.59 15.76
C ILE A 359 22.21 -6.85 17.09
N LEU A 360 22.81 -5.66 17.05
CA LEU A 360 22.94 -4.83 18.25
C LEU A 360 21.59 -4.25 18.66
N HIS A 361 21.39 -4.12 19.97
CA HIS A 361 20.15 -3.54 20.51
C HIS A 361 19.84 -2.16 19.92
N VAL A 362 20.85 -1.31 19.72
CA VAL A 362 20.68 0.02 19.11
C VAL A 362 20.25 -0.04 17.63
N GLU A 363 20.60 -1.09 16.90
CA GLU A 363 20.17 -1.31 15.51
C GLU A 363 18.71 -1.74 15.45
N ALA A 364 18.32 -2.64 16.34
CA ALA A 364 16.92 -3.06 16.47
C ALA A 364 16.02 -1.88 16.91
N GLU A 365 16.45 -1.09 17.91
CA GLU A 365 15.76 0.15 18.31
C GLU A 365 15.62 1.13 17.15
N ALA A 366 16.69 1.33 16.36
CA ALA A 366 16.67 2.25 15.22
C ALA A 366 15.68 1.81 14.13
N MET A 367 15.71 0.54 13.75
CA MET A 367 14.78 0.00 12.74
C MET A 367 13.33 0.02 13.21
N LEU A 368 13.07 -0.35 14.47
CA LEU A 368 11.74 -0.28 15.05
C LEU A 368 11.19 1.15 15.06
N SER A 369 12.05 2.14 15.38
CA SER A 369 11.66 3.56 15.36
C SER A 369 11.25 4.03 13.95
N GLY A 370 11.91 3.56 12.91
CA GLY A 370 11.56 3.84 11.51
C GLY A 370 10.22 3.22 11.13
N ILE A 371 10.01 1.94 11.45
CA ILE A 371 8.73 1.25 11.22
C ILE A 371 7.59 1.99 11.95
N MET A 372 7.78 2.36 13.21
CA MET A 372 6.77 3.08 13.98
C MET A 372 6.41 4.45 13.38
N LEU A 373 7.41 5.19 12.86
CA LEU A 373 7.18 6.48 12.20
C LEU A 373 6.26 6.32 11.00
N ASP A 374 6.58 5.41 10.08
CA ASP A 374 5.87 5.26 8.81
C ASP A 374 4.54 4.55 8.94
N THR A 375 4.40 3.68 9.95
CA THR A 375 3.14 3.03 10.28
C THR A 375 2.27 3.84 11.24
N LYS A 376 2.72 5.03 11.69
CA LYS A 376 2.04 5.85 12.69
C LYS A 376 1.65 5.00 13.92
N ASP A 377 2.65 4.47 14.58
CA ASP A 377 2.49 3.58 15.73
C ASP A 377 1.61 2.34 15.40
N PHE A 378 1.89 1.70 14.28
CA PHE A 378 1.20 0.51 13.78
C PHE A 378 -0.30 0.71 13.47
N THR A 379 -0.72 1.95 13.22
CA THR A 379 -2.12 2.26 12.88
C THR A 379 -2.40 2.25 11.38
N VAL A 380 -1.36 2.32 10.52
CA VAL A 380 -1.50 2.32 9.06
C VAL A 380 -0.42 1.46 8.40
N ARG A 381 -0.73 0.89 7.23
CA ARG A 381 0.20 0.10 6.39
C ARG A 381 0.81 -1.13 7.07
N THR A 382 0.10 -1.76 8.02
CA THR A 382 0.62 -2.89 8.81
C THR A 382 0.28 -4.27 8.26
N GLY A 383 -0.35 -4.37 7.08
CA GLY A 383 -0.92 -5.63 6.57
C GLY A 383 0.04 -6.81 6.48
N ASP A 384 1.29 -6.59 6.06
CA ASP A 384 2.29 -7.67 5.92
C ASP A 384 3.29 -7.68 7.09
N LEU A 385 3.43 -6.58 7.81
CA LEU A 385 4.37 -6.44 8.92
C LEU A 385 4.05 -7.41 10.08
N ILE A 386 2.76 -7.56 10.43
CA ILE A 386 2.34 -8.50 11.49
C ILE A 386 2.60 -9.95 11.08
N ALA A 387 2.47 -10.26 9.78
CA ALA A 387 2.78 -11.58 9.24
C ALA A 387 4.31 -11.85 9.20
N ALA A 388 5.12 -10.84 8.87
CA ALA A 388 6.58 -10.94 8.81
C ALA A 388 7.23 -11.03 10.18
N LEU A 389 6.66 -10.39 11.21
CA LEU A 389 7.17 -10.41 12.59
C LEU A 389 6.68 -11.61 13.42
N GLY A 390 6.00 -12.59 12.79
CA GLY A 390 5.61 -13.83 13.48
C GLY A 390 4.46 -13.71 14.49
N GLY A 391 3.68 -12.63 14.40
CA GLY A 391 2.58 -12.36 15.34
C GLY A 391 3.03 -11.62 16.60
N ALA A 392 2.08 -11.36 17.51
CA ALA A 392 2.29 -10.56 18.73
C ALA A 392 3.35 -11.13 19.70
N ASP A 393 3.79 -12.36 19.52
CA ASP A 393 4.78 -13.04 20.37
C ASP A 393 6.23 -12.56 20.15
N ALA A 394 6.49 -11.78 19.07
CA ALA A 394 7.81 -11.24 18.79
C ALA A 394 8.16 -9.98 19.62
N PHE A 395 7.20 -9.42 20.34
CA PHE A 395 7.33 -8.18 21.13
C PHE A 395 7.29 -8.40 22.65
N THR A 396 7.22 -9.64 23.14
CA THR A 396 7.37 -10.00 24.53
C THR A 396 8.74 -10.66 24.78
#